data_787e6ea36f1c5b970083405ed27bf94f
#
_entry.id   787e6ea36f1c5b970083405ed27bf94f
#
_cell.length_a   1.000
_cell.length_b   1.000
_cell.length_c   1.000
_cell.angle_alpha   90.00
_cell.angle_beta   90.00
_cell.angle_gamma   90.00
#
_symmetry.space_group_name_H-M   'P 1'
#
loop_
_entity.id
_entity.type
_entity.pdbx_description
1 polymer ?
#
loop_
_entity_poly.entity_id
_entity_poly.type
_entity_poly.pdbx_seq_one_letter_code
_entity_poly.pdbx_strand_id
1 'polypeptide(L)'
;IRKMIHLGEMSDYPLTIFITKMQSPYGIVELSGDKIISFREKPLLDYYINAGVYFSKGQLDFGDFESGDIEKTLFPLMASENKLGYYREDGLFWMAIDTSKELEEIRKEYRNREDKPWGYEKVLINTEKYLTKELFIREGYRTSFHYHEKKDETMYIISGSGYIEFQDRKEYFSKNDTIRIEPGERHSIVAMENTVLHEVSTPHLDDTVRVKDYYTR
;
A
#
# COMPACT_ATOMS: atom_id res chain seq x y z
N ILE A 1 8.31 5.58 -4.96
CA ILE A 1 9.22 6.61 -5.53
C ILE A 1 9.88 6.08 -6.82
N ARG A 2 10.57 4.91 -6.85
CA ARG A 2 11.26 4.40 -8.05
C ARG A 2 10.34 4.31 -9.29
N LYS A 3 9.13 3.81 -9.15
CA LYS A 3 8.14 3.75 -10.25
C LYS A 3 7.76 5.16 -10.73
N MET A 4 7.58 6.11 -9.82
CA MET A 4 7.29 7.51 -10.15
C MET A 4 8.42 8.15 -10.96
N ILE A 5 9.68 7.94 -10.54
CA ILE A 5 10.86 8.42 -11.28
C ILE A 5 10.87 7.84 -12.68
N HIS A 6 10.78 6.50 -12.81
CA HIS A 6 10.80 5.83 -14.10
C HIS A 6 9.68 6.32 -15.04
N LEU A 7 8.44 6.42 -14.55
CA LEU A 7 7.34 6.95 -15.35
C LEU A 7 7.51 8.43 -15.68
N GLY A 8 8.02 9.23 -14.74
CA GLY A 8 8.33 10.62 -14.98
C GLY A 8 9.41 10.81 -16.05
N GLU A 9 10.47 9.99 -16.03
CA GLU A 9 11.51 10.00 -17.08
C GLU A 9 10.95 9.68 -18.47
N MET A 10 10.00 8.76 -18.57
CA MET A 10 9.38 8.34 -19.83
C MET A 10 8.23 9.25 -20.28
N SER A 11 7.66 10.06 -19.40
CA SER A 11 6.54 10.95 -19.74
C SER A 11 7.01 12.15 -20.57
N ASP A 12 6.09 12.82 -21.26
CA ASP A 12 6.39 14.08 -21.97
C ASP A 12 6.33 15.31 -21.04
N TYR A 13 5.97 15.12 -19.78
CA TYR A 13 5.83 16.21 -18.83
C TYR A 13 7.16 16.54 -18.14
N PRO A 14 7.57 17.82 -18.07
CA PRO A 14 8.77 18.24 -17.35
C PRO A 14 8.65 18.08 -15.83
N LEU A 15 7.42 18.10 -15.30
CA LEU A 15 7.13 17.91 -13.88
C LEU A 15 6.02 16.89 -13.68
N THR A 16 6.21 15.96 -12.75
CA THR A 16 5.24 14.95 -12.34
C THR A 16 4.95 15.08 -10.86
N ILE A 17 3.67 15.15 -10.49
CA ILE A 17 3.20 15.20 -9.10
C ILE A 17 2.67 13.84 -8.69
N PHE A 18 3.04 13.36 -7.51
CA PHE A 18 2.34 12.22 -6.90
C PHE A 18 0.99 12.67 -6.36
N ILE A 19 -0.07 12.01 -6.82
CA ILE A 19 -1.44 12.27 -6.38
C ILE A 19 -2.03 11.06 -5.69
N THR A 20 -2.90 11.30 -4.71
CA THR A 20 -3.62 10.25 -3.98
C THR A 20 -5.06 10.69 -3.71
N LYS A 21 -5.95 9.74 -3.39
CA LYS A 21 -7.28 10.07 -2.87
C LYS A 21 -7.18 10.45 -1.40
N MET A 22 -7.90 11.49 -1.02
CA MET A 22 -7.96 11.96 0.36
C MET A 22 -9.09 11.27 1.11
N GLN A 23 -8.79 10.77 2.30
CA GLN A 23 -9.83 10.45 3.27
C GLN A 23 -10.31 11.75 3.92
N SER A 24 -11.63 11.99 3.92
CA SER A 24 -12.18 13.17 4.60
C SER A 24 -11.83 13.12 6.10
N PRO A 25 -11.34 14.20 6.70
CA PRO A 25 -11.15 14.25 8.15
C PRO A 25 -12.50 14.36 8.91
N TYR A 26 -13.60 14.60 8.20
CA TYR A 26 -14.94 14.82 8.74
C TYR A 26 -15.96 13.88 8.10
N GLY A 27 -17.11 13.71 8.78
CA GLY A 27 -18.31 13.13 8.19
C GLY A 27 -18.83 13.99 7.04
N ILE A 28 -19.25 13.34 5.93
CA ILE A 28 -19.87 13.99 4.78
C ILE A 28 -21.36 13.74 4.82
N VAL A 29 -22.15 14.79 4.60
CA VAL A 29 -23.62 14.72 4.57
C VAL A 29 -24.16 15.09 3.21
N GLU A 30 -25.23 14.44 2.80
CA GLU A 30 -26.03 14.80 1.63
C GLU A 30 -27.36 15.37 2.09
N LEU A 31 -27.77 16.47 1.46
CA LEU A 31 -28.96 17.21 1.86
C LEU A 31 -30.05 17.09 0.78
N SER A 32 -31.31 17.04 1.22
CA SER A 32 -32.49 17.21 0.37
C SER A 32 -33.48 18.13 1.09
N GLY A 33 -33.62 19.37 0.62
CA GLY A 33 -34.36 20.41 1.32
C GLY A 33 -33.73 20.70 2.70
N ASP A 34 -34.52 20.52 3.75
CA ASP A 34 -34.15 20.71 5.16
C ASP A 34 -33.69 19.41 5.87
N LYS A 35 -33.51 18.32 5.11
CA LYS A 35 -33.21 16.99 5.67
C LYS A 35 -31.83 16.51 5.24
N ILE A 36 -31.14 15.82 6.17
CA ILE A 36 -29.96 15.00 5.86
C ILE A 36 -30.48 13.65 5.37
N ILE A 37 -30.15 13.28 4.13
CA ILE A 37 -30.55 12.01 3.50
C ILE A 37 -29.45 10.95 3.51
N SER A 38 -28.18 11.36 3.73
CA SER A 38 -27.03 10.46 3.81
C SER A 38 -26.00 11.05 4.77
N PHE A 39 -25.34 10.18 5.54
CA PHE A 39 -24.20 10.50 6.37
C PHE A 39 -23.12 9.45 6.21
N ARG A 40 -21.91 9.85 5.85
CA ARG A 40 -20.75 8.96 5.71
C ARG A 40 -19.60 9.47 6.57
N GLU A 41 -19.22 8.70 7.58
CA GLU A 41 -18.10 9.06 8.45
C GLU A 41 -16.77 8.86 7.75
N LYS A 42 -15.99 9.95 7.63
CA LYS A 42 -14.64 9.96 7.05
C LYS A 42 -14.48 9.16 5.74
N PRO A 43 -15.34 9.38 4.75
CA PRO A 43 -15.26 8.61 3.51
C PRO A 43 -14.01 8.95 2.70
N LEU A 44 -13.55 8.00 1.87
CA LEU A 44 -12.61 8.30 0.81
C LEU A 44 -13.31 9.20 -0.23
N LEU A 45 -12.72 10.35 -0.51
CA LEU A 45 -13.28 11.32 -1.45
C LEU A 45 -12.92 10.93 -2.89
N ASP A 46 -13.79 11.28 -3.85
CA ASP A 46 -13.53 11.06 -5.28
C ASP A 46 -12.64 12.15 -5.91
N TYR A 47 -11.95 12.91 -5.09
CA TYR A 47 -10.97 13.89 -5.52
C TYR A 47 -9.56 13.41 -5.26
N TYR A 48 -8.66 13.73 -6.21
CA TYR A 48 -7.23 13.55 -6.02
C TYR A 48 -6.63 14.82 -5.41
N ILE A 49 -5.70 14.62 -4.50
CA ILE A 49 -4.93 15.69 -3.87
C ILE A 49 -3.45 15.51 -4.18
N ASN A 50 -2.72 16.60 -4.09
CA ASN A 50 -1.26 16.61 -4.11
C ASN A 50 -0.73 15.88 -2.87
N ALA A 51 0.07 14.83 -3.08
CA ALA A 51 0.66 14.02 -2.01
C ALA A 51 2.03 14.56 -1.53
N GLY A 52 2.47 15.73 -2.01
CA GLY A 52 3.69 16.39 -1.56
C GLY A 52 5.00 15.77 -2.11
N VAL A 53 4.94 14.91 -3.13
CA VAL A 53 6.12 14.32 -3.78
C VAL A 53 6.13 14.70 -5.25
N TYR A 54 7.28 15.23 -5.69
CA TYR A 54 7.46 15.77 -7.05
C TYR A 54 8.67 15.15 -7.72
N PHE A 55 8.57 14.92 -9.03
CA PHE A 55 9.67 14.53 -9.89
C PHE A 55 9.81 15.52 -11.04
N SER A 56 11.02 16.07 -11.24
CA SER A 56 11.35 16.97 -12.35
C SER A 56 12.37 16.30 -13.27
N LYS A 57 12.18 16.42 -14.59
CA LYS A 57 13.13 15.97 -15.62
C LYS A 57 14.37 16.85 -15.78
N GLY A 58 14.66 17.69 -14.88
CA GLY A 58 15.79 18.60 -14.91
C GLY A 58 15.51 19.83 -14.09
N GLN A 59 16.20 20.90 -14.44
CA GLN A 59 15.99 22.18 -13.77
C GLN A 59 14.62 22.75 -14.18
N LEU A 60 13.77 23.06 -13.19
CA LEU A 60 12.53 23.76 -13.41
C LEU A 60 12.82 25.23 -13.70
N ASP A 61 12.17 25.75 -14.71
CA ASP A 61 12.13 27.19 -14.94
C ASP A 61 11.00 27.78 -14.10
N PHE A 62 11.36 28.59 -13.12
CA PHE A 62 10.40 29.26 -12.25
C PHE A 62 9.88 30.56 -12.85
N GLY A 63 10.35 30.96 -14.06
CA GLY A 63 9.96 32.19 -14.73
C GLY A 63 10.23 33.42 -13.85
N ASP A 64 9.20 34.27 -13.73
CA ASP A 64 9.27 35.52 -12.94
C ASP A 64 9.04 35.30 -11.42
N PHE A 65 8.91 34.05 -10.97
CA PHE A 65 8.71 33.74 -9.54
C PHE A 65 10.04 33.66 -8.79
N GLU A 66 10.48 34.77 -8.23
CA GLU A 66 11.69 34.80 -7.37
C GLU A 66 11.53 34.10 -6.04
N SER A 67 10.30 34.03 -5.51
CA SER A 67 9.96 33.34 -4.26
C SER A 67 8.44 33.07 -4.20
N GLY A 68 8.02 32.13 -3.35
CA GLY A 68 6.61 31.86 -3.08
C GLY A 68 6.28 30.38 -2.96
N ASP A 69 5.00 30.14 -2.84
CA ASP A 69 4.37 28.84 -2.71
C ASP A 69 4.17 28.24 -4.12
N ILE A 70 4.89 27.19 -4.44
CA ILE A 70 4.85 26.57 -5.78
C ILE A 70 3.47 26.02 -6.15
N GLU A 71 2.68 25.64 -5.16
CA GLU A 71 1.31 25.17 -5.34
C GLU A 71 0.37 26.30 -5.77
N LYS A 72 0.70 27.56 -5.45
CA LYS A 72 -0.10 28.74 -5.84
C LYS A 72 0.42 29.43 -7.08
N THR A 73 1.67 29.20 -7.45
CA THR A 73 2.36 29.90 -8.55
C THR A 73 2.65 28.98 -9.72
N LEU A 74 3.65 28.12 -9.56
CA LEU A 74 4.19 27.30 -10.64
C LEU A 74 3.22 26.20 -11.10
N PHE A 75 2.58 25.48 -10.18
CA PHE A 75 1.71 24.35 -10.55
C PHE A 75 0.48 24.79 -11.36
N PRO A 76 -0.26 25.85 -10.98
CA PRO A 76 -1.36 26.33 -11.82
C PRO A 76 -0.92 26.78 -13.20
N LEU A 77 0.24 27.45 -13.31
CA LEU A 77 0.80 27.84 -14.59
C LEU A 77 1.14 26.63 -15.46
N MET A 78 1.91 25.67 -14.95
CA MET A 78 2.28 24.46 -15.66
C MET A 78 1.07 23.61 -16.04
N ALA A 79 0.05 23.55 -15.19
CA ALA A 79 -1.20 22.86 -15.50
C ALA A 79 -1.93 23.52 -16.67
N SER A 80 -2.03 24.86 -16.70
CA SER A 80 -2.67 25.61 -17.81
C SER A 80 -1.92 25.44 -19.14
N GLU A 81 -0.61 25.21 -19.09
CA GLU A 81 0.26 24.96 -20.25
C GLU A 81 0.36 23.49 -20.65
N ASN A 82 -0.37 22.58 -19.99
CA ASN A 82 -0.28 21.13 -20.18
C ASN A 82 1.14 20.55 -19.94
N LYS A 83 1.90 21.15 -19.04
CA LYS A 83 3.27 20.74 -18.66
C LYS A 83 3.36 19.97 -17.34
N LEU A 84 2.21 19.70 -16.70
CA LEU A 84 2.13 19.04 -15.43
C LEU A 84 1.55 17.63 -15.58
N GLY A 85 2.38 16.61 -15.31
CA GLY A 85 1.98 15.23 -15.28
C GLY A 85 1.66 14.75 -13.87
N TYR A 86 1.10 13.55 -13.75
CA TYR A 86 0.86 12.94 -12.46
C TYR A 86 1.33 11.49 -12.42
N TYR A 87 1.64 11.04 -11.20
CA TYR A 87 1.77 9.63 -10.83
C TYR A 87 0.75 9.30 -9.76
N ARG A 88 0.11 8.16 -9.87
CA ARG A 88 -0.73 7.59 -8.80
C ARG A 88 -0.46 6.10 -8.66
N GLU A 89 -0.61 5.60 -7.46
CA GLU A 89 -0.62 4.16 -7.18
C GLU A 89 -1.79 3.89 -6.22
N ASP A 90 -2.80 3.17 -6.71
CA ASP A 90 -3.98 2.84 -5.91
C ASP A 90 -3.61 1.84 -4.81
N GLY A 91 -4.22 1.99 -3.64
CA GLY A 91 -3.95 1.15 -2.47
C GLY A 91 -2.68 1.53 -1.67
N LEU A 92 -1.97 2.59 -2.04
CA LEU A 92 -0.92 3.14 -1.19
C LEU A 92 -1.54 3.85 0.03
N PHE A 93 -1.05 3.50 1.20
CA PHE A 93 -1.31 4.30 2.39
C PHE A 93 -0.59 5.65 2.27
N TRP A 94 -1.33 6.73 2.42
CA TRP A 94 -0.81 8.08 2.48
C TRP A 94 -1.51 8.85 3.60
N MET A 95 -0.74 9.62 4.36
CA MET A 95 -1.24 10.46 5.43
C MET A 95 -0.34 11.68 5.58
N ALA A 96 -0.92 12.87 5.67
CA ALA A 96 -0.20 14.06 6.10
C ALA A 96 0.16 13.95 7.60
N ILE A 97 1.31 14.48 7.99
CA ILE A 97 1.78 14.51 9.39
C ILE A 97 1.99 15.97 9.76
N ASP A 98 0.92 16.66 10.12
CA ASP A 98 0.95 18.06 10.52
C ASP A 98 0.77 18.23 12.03
N THR A 99 0.32 17.19 12.73
CA THR A 99 0.05 17.20 14.17
C THR A 99 0.69 16.03 14.91
N SER A 100 0.92 16.20 16.22
CA SER A 100 1.41 15.11 17.08
C SER A 100 0.44 13.92 17.11
N LYS A 101 -0.86 14.14 16.97
CA LYS A 101 -1.87 13.08 16.91
C LYS A 101 -1.70 12.23 15.66
N GLU A 102 -1.54 12.84 14.49
CA GLU A 102 -1.29 12.14 13.23
C GLU A 102 0.02 11.36 13.26
N LEU A 103 1.06 11.94 13.88
CA LEU A 103 2.32 11.23 14.10
C LEU A 103 2.14 9.98 14.97
N GLU A 104 1.32 10.04 16.02
CA GLU A 104 1.02 8.87 16.85
C GLU A 104 0.19 7.82 16.10
N GLU A 105 -0.77 8.24 15.28
CA GLU A 105 -1.56 7.35 14.43
C GLU A 105 -0.68 6.61 13.43
N ILE A 106 0.25 7.30 12.76
CA ILE A 106 1.23 6.67 11.87
C ILE A 106 2.15 5.70 12.63
N ARG A 107 2.66 6.10 13.80
CA ARG A 107 3.49 5.21 14.61
C ARG A 107 2.76 3.93 15.02
N LYS A 108 1.46 3.98 15.27
CA LYS A 108 0.64 2.79 15.57
C LYS A 108 0.46 1.94 14.32
N GLU A 109 0.18 2.57 13.16
CA GLU A 109 0.00 1.85 11.89
C GLU A 109 1.28 1.13 11.46
N TYR A 110 2.42 1.82 11.55
CA TYR A 110 3.72 1.25 11.16
C TYR A 110 4.44 0.50 12.29
N ARG A 111 3.85 0.41 13.46
CA ARG A 111 4.42 -0.38 14.56
C ARG A 111 4.49 -1.86 14.16
N ASN A 112 5.70 -2.44 14.23
CA ASN A 112 5.96 -3.82 13.86
C ASN A 112 5.56 -4.19 12.41
N ARG A 113 5.49 -3.20 11.52
CA ARG A 113 5.20 -3.36 10.09
C ARG A 113 6.47 -3.27 9.27
N GLU A 114 6.58 -4.16 8.29
CA GLU A 114 7.61 -4.14 7.27
C GLU A 114 6.95 -4.09 5.89
N ASP A 115 7.23 -3.02 5.13
CA ASP A 115 6.74 -2.88 3.76
C ASP A 115 7.52 -3.80 2.82
N LYS A 116 6.79 -4.50 1.96
CA LYS A 116 7.30 -5.45 0.97
C LYS A 116 6.93 -4.98 -0.44
N PRO A 117 7.64 -5.42 -1.50
CA PRO A 117 7.26 -5.10 -2.88
C PRO A 117 5.83 -5.49 -3.24
N TRP A 118 5.27 -6.50 -2.58
CA TRP A 118 3.93 -7.03 -2.81
C TRP A 118 2.85 -6.45 -1.88
N GLY A 119 3.20 -5.69 -0.86
CA GLY A 119 2.28 -5.15 0.16
C GLY A 119 2.99 -4.88 1.47
N TYR A 120 2.58 -5.55 2.55
CA TYR A 120 3.27 -5.47 3.84
C TYR A 120 3.02 -6.72 4.70
N GLU A 121 3.88 -6.92 5.67
CA GLU A 121 3.64 -7.79 6.82
C GLU A 121 3.76 -6.98 8.11
N LYS A 122 2.89 -7.28 9.08
CA LYS A 122 2.82 -6.61 10.38
C LYS A 122 2.74 -7.66 11.48
N VAL A 123 3.72 -7.68 12.35
CA VAL A 123 3.69 -8.57 13.52
C VAL A 123 2.66 -8.04 14.52
N LEU A 124 1.61 -8.83 14.76
CA LEU A 124 0.55 -8.50 15.70
C LEU A 124 0.90 -9.00 17.11
N ILE A 125 1.33 -10.25 17.21
CA ILE A 125 1.69 -10.92 18.46
C ILE A 125 2.95 -11.75 18.21
N ASN A 126 3.91 -11.64 19.11
CA ASN A 126 5.08 -12.52 19.14
C ASN A 126 5.36 -12.95 20.58
N THR A 127 5.27 -14.24 20.82
CA THR A 127 5.51 -14.86 22.13
C THR A 127 6.48 -16.03 21.98
N GLU A 128 6.90 -16.64 23.07
CA GLU A 128 7.71 -17.87 23.05
C GLU A 128 6.96 -19.10 22.49
N LYS A 129 5.62 -19.03 22.37
CA LYS A 129 4.78 -20.17 21.99
C LYS A 129 4.13 -20.03 20.62
N TYR A 130 3.82 -18.80 20.19
CA TYR A 130 3.14 -18.53 18.93
C TYR A 130 3.47 -17.14 18.41
N LEU A 131 3.34 -16.99 17.10
CA LEU A 131 3.49 -15.76 16.33
C LEU A 131 2.19 -15.51 15.54
N THR A 132 1.77 -14.25 15.46
CA THR A 132 0.69 -13.85 14.56
C THR A 132 1.12 -12.64 13.77
N LYS A 133 0.95 -12.70 12.45
CA LYS A 133 1.16 -11.58 11.53
C LYS A 133 -0.10 -11.28 10.75
N GLU A 134 -0.27 -10.04 10.39
CA GLU A 134 -1.14 -9.61 9.31
C GLU A 134 -0.32 -9.41 8.05
N LEU A 135 -0.77 -9.99 6.95
CA LEU A 135 -0.21 -9.78 5.63
C LEU A 135 -1.27 -9.08 4.76
N PHE A 136 -0.87 -8.00 4.10
CA PHE A 136 -1.63 -7.39 3.02
C PHE A 136 -0.89 -7.61 1.71
N ILE A 137 -1.55 -8.24 0.75
CA ILE A 137 -0.99 -8.50 -0.58
C ILE A 137 -1.86 -7.78 -1.61
N ARG A 138 -1.23 -6.93 -2.41
CA ARG A 138 -1.92 -6.19 -3.47
C ARG A 138 -2.35 -7.14 -4.59
N GLU A 139 -3.48 -6.83 -5.21
CA GLU A 139 -3.99 -7.51 -6.41
C GLU A 139 -2.88 -7.65 -7.47
N GLY A 140 -2.76 -8.84 -8.04
CA GLY A 140 -1.73 -9.19 -9.03
C GLY A 140 -0.31 -9.39 -8.49
N TYR A 141 -0.10 -9.23 -7.17
CA TYR A 141 1.19 -9.44 -6.52
C TYR A 141 1.23 -10.78 -5.78
N ARG A 142 2.45 -11.16 -5.40
CA ARG A 142 2.71 -12.42 -4.70
C ARG A 142 3.88 -12.30 -3.73
N THR A 143 3.92 -13.18 -2.72
CA THR A 143 5.11 -13.33 -1.86
C THR A 143 6.25 -14.03 -2.63
N SER A 144 7.47 -14.03 -2.10
CA SER A 144 8.55 -14.90 -2.61
C SER A 144 8.10 -16.37 -2.58
N PHE A 145 8.67 -17.21 -3.46
CA PHE A 145 8.54 -18.64 -3.32
C PHE A 145 9.58 -19.13 -2.31
N HIS A 146 9.13 -19.67 -1.19
CA HIS A 146 9.97 -19.98 -0.02
C HIS A 146 9.42 -21.15 0.77
N TYR A 147 10.14 -21.59 1.78
CA TYR A 147 9.70 -22.55 2.77
C TYR A 147 10.29 -22.20 4.15
N HIS A 148 9.75 -22.82 5.17
CA HIS A 148 10.21 -22.74 6.53
C HIS A 148 10.70 -24.13 7.00
N GLU A 149 11.84 -24.18 7.68
CA GLU A 149 12.36 -25.47 8.16
C GLU A 149 11.61 -25.99 9.39
N LYS A 150 11.15 -25.07 10.24
CA LYS A 150 10.54 -25.38 11.55
C LYS A 150 9.15 -24.78 11.72
N LYS A 151 8.87 -23.65 11.05
CA LYS A 151 7.61 -22.93 11.23
C LYS A 151 6.46 -23.73 10.63
N ASP A 152 5.48 -24.03 11.48
CA ASP A 152 4.15 -24.51 11.11
C ASP A 152 3.21 -23.31 11.12
N GLU A 153 2.57 -23.02 10.00
CA GLU A 153 1.76 -21.82 9.86
C GLU A 153 0.39 -22.12 9.27
N THR A 154 -0.57 -21.32 9.69
CA THR A 154 -1.96 -21.37 9.21
C THR A 154 -2.36 -19.98 8.77
N MET A 155 -2.82 -19.87 7.53
CA MET A 155 -3.36 -18.65 6.96
C MET A 155 -4.88 -18.60 7.14
N TYR A 156 -5.39 -17.52 7.73
CA TYR A 156 -6.82 -17.22 7.80
C TYR A 156 -7.12 -15.99 6.94
N ILE A 157 -8.02 -16.13 5.99
CA ILE A 157 -8.32 -15.08 5.00
C ILE A 157 -9.38 -14.12 5.54
N ILE A 158 -8.98 -12.88 5.81
CA ILE A 158 -9.86 -11.81 6.30
C ILE A 158 -10.67 -11.20 5.17
N SER A 159 -10.01 -10.95 4.01
CA SER A 159 -10.66 -10.39 2.82
C SER A 159 -9.84 -10.67 1.57
N GLY A 160 -10.49 -10.57 0.40
CA GLY A 160 -9.87 -10.84 -0.89
C GLY A 160 -9.94 -12.30 -1.29
N SER A 161 -9.28 -12.62 -2.41
CA SER A 161 -9.21 -13.96 -2.99
C SER A 161 -7.86 -14.17 -3.70
N GLY A 162 -7.49 -15.44 -3.90
CA GLY A 162 -6.24 -15.80 -4.54
C GLY A 162 -5.95 -17.30 -4.46
N TYR A 163 -4.69 -17.65 -4.45
CA TYR A 163 -4.25 -19.05 -4.25
C TYR A 163 -2.87 -19.11 -3.58
N ILE A 164 -2.63 -20.17 -2.84
CA ILE A 164 -1.29 -20.56 -2.43
C ILE A 164 -0.75 -21.49 -3.51
N GLU A 165 0.37 -21.10 -4.12
CA GLU A 165 1.11 -21.93 -5.07
C GLU A 165 2.12 -22.75 -4.27
N PHE A 166 1.92 -24.06 -4.23
CA PHE A 166 2.87 -25.04 -3.73
C PHE A 166 3.77 -25.55 -4.87
N GLN A 167 4.70 -26.42 -4.58
CA GLN A 167 5.59 -26.97 -5.61
C GLN A 167 4.85 -27.83 -6.63
N ASP A 168 3.78 -28.50 -6.23
CA ASP A 168 3.05 -29.54 -6.98
C ASP A 168 1.56 -29.24 -7.20
N ARG A 169 1.02 -28.22 -6.50
CA ARG A 169 -0.40 -27.88 -6.53
C ARG A 169 -0.65 -26.40 -6.32
N LYS A 170 -1.89 -25.98 -6.61
CA LYS A 170 -2.44 -24.69 -6.21
C LYS A 170 -3.66 -24.91 -5.35
N GLU A 171 -3.75 -24.19 -4.25
CA GLU A 171 -4.88 -24.19 -3.34
C GLU A 171 -5.52 -22.81 -3.33
N TYR A 172 -6.72 -22.72 -3.90
CA TYR A 172 -7.46 -21.46 -4.02
C TYR A 172 -8.11 -21.10 -2.70
N PHE A 173 -8.17 -19.81 -2.42
CA PHE A 173 -8.80 -19.28 -1.21
C PHE A 173 -9.69 -18.08 -1.49
N SER A 174 -10.63 -17.88 -0.61
CA SER A 174 -11.52 -16.74 -0.50
C SER A 174 -11.68 -16.33 0.96
N LYS A 175 -12.43 -15.26 1.21
CA LYS A 175 -12.73 -14.79 2.58
C LYS A 175 -13.27 -15.92 3.46
N ASN A 176 -12.75 -16.01 4.69
CA ASN A 176 -13.03 -16.99 5.76
C ASN A 176 -12.40 -18.38 5.53
N ASP A 177 -11.67 -18.60 4.46
CA ASP A 177 -10.92 -19.84 4.29
C ASP A 177 -9.72 -19.91 5.21
N THR A 178 -9.29 -21.14 5.50
CA THR A 178 -8.15 -21.44 6.35
C THR A 178 -7.27 -22.47 5.65
N ILE A 179 -5.99 -22.15 5.47
CA ILE A 179 -5.01 -23.05 4.83
C ILE A 179 -3.82 -23.21 5.76
N ARG A 180 -3.48 -24.46 6.08
CA ARG A 180 -2.26 -24.79 6.83
C ARG A 180 -1.12 -25.08 5.88
N ILE A 181 0.06 -24.61 6.23
CA ILE A 181 1.32 -24.85 5.53
C ILE A 181 2.28 -25.50 6.53
N GLU A 182 2.69 -26.73 6.24
CA GLU A 182 3.56 -27.49 7.12
C GLU A 182 5.04 -27.12 6.92
N PRO A 183 5.89 -27.35 7.93
CA PRO A 183 7.32 -27.17 7.77
C PRO A 183 7.87 -27.92 6.56
N GLY A 184 8.72 -27.26 5.77
CA GLY A 184 9.31 -27.78 4.56
C GLY A 184 8.46 -27.59 3.29
N GLU A 185 7.18 -27.26 3.38
CA GLU A 185 6.35 -27.01 2.20
C GLU A 185 6.75 -25.70 1.51
N ARG A 186 7.19 -25.82 0.27
CA ARG A 186 7.53 -24.67 -0.58
C ARG A 186 6.27 -24.02 -1.12
N HIS A 187 6.13 -22.72 -0.88
CA HIS A 187 4.91 -22.01 -1.22
C HIS A 187 5.14 -20.53 -1.57
N SER A 188 4.15 -19.93 -2.21
CA SER A 188 4.01 -18.50 -2.47
C SER A 188 2.53 -18.14 -2.46
N ILE A 189 2.16 -17.07 -1.78
CA ILE A 189 0.78 -16.57 -1.74
C ILE A 189 0.60 -15.61 -2.91
N VAL A 190 -0.40 -15.86 -3.75
CA VAL A 190 -0.73 -15.06 -4.94
C VAL A 190 -2.10 -14.43 -4.74
N ALA A 191 -2.19 -13.11 -4.76
CA ALA A 191 -3.42 -12.36 -4.62
C ALA A 191 -4.06 -12.09 -5.98
N MET A 192 -5.32 -12.49 -6.16
CA MET A 192 -6.16 -12.17 -7.34
C MET A 192 -6.97 -10.89 -7.12
N GLU A 193 -7.15 -10.51 -5.86
CA GLU A 193 -7.71 -9.24 -5.39
C GLU A 193 -6.83 -8.72 -4.25
N ASN A 194 -7.00 -7.46 -3.85
CA ASN A 194 -6.36 -6.96 -2.63
C ASN A 194 -6.75 -7.86 -1.44
N THR A 195 -5.77 -8.57 -0.90
CA THR A 195 -5.98 -9.63 0.09
C THR A 195 -5.38 -9.25 1.43
N VAL A 196 -6.16 -9.40 2.49
CA VAL A 196 -5.70 -9.35 3.87
C VAL A 196 -5.85 -10.74 4.48
N LEU A 197 -4.80 -11.24 5.08
CA LEU A 197 -4.83 -12.51 5.79
C LEU A 197 -4.03 -12.43 7.11
N HIS A 198 -4.38 -13.29 8.06
CA HIS A 198 -3.63 -13.50 9.28
C HIS A 198 -2.84 -14.81 9.18
N GLU A 199 -1.53 -14.73 9.35
CA GLU A 199 -0.66 -15.87 9.60
C GLU A 199 -0.65 -16.13 11.12
N VAL A 200 -1.02 -17.33 11.52
CA VAL A 200 -0.85 -17.83 12.88
C VAL A 200 0.15 -18.96 12.81
N SER A 201 1.27 -18.83 13.52
CA SER A 201 2.39 -19.77 13.36
C SER A 201 3.13 -20.04 14.67
N THR A 202 3.96 -21.08 14.66
CA THR A 202 4.99 -21.28 15.70
C THR A 202 6.01 -20.14 15.65
N PRO A 203 6.69 -19.80 16.78
CA PRO A 203 7.46 -18.55 16.94
C PRO A 203 8.84 -18.58 16.27
N HIS A 204 8.90 -18.93 14.98
CA HIS A 204 10.14 -18.98 14.19
C HIS A 204 10.16 -17.81 13.18
N LEU A 205 10.46 -16.60 13.66
CA LEU A 205 10.37 -15.39 12.85
C LEU A 205 11.38 -15.36 11.68
N ASP A 206 12.58 -15.83 11.91
CA ASP A 206 13.74 -15.76 10.98
C ASP A 206 13.98 -17.07 10.21
N ASP A 207 12.99 -17.93 10.11
CA ASP A 207 13.08 -19.29 9.57
C ASP A 207 12.72 -19.36 8.06
N THR A 208 12.83 -18.26 7.34
CA THR A 208 12.44 -18.22 5.92
C THR A 208 13.61 -18.55 4.99
N VAL A 209 13.50 -19.66 4.25
CA VAL A 209 14.45 -20.03 3.19
C VAL A 209 13.85 -19.70 1.81
N ARG A 210 14.38 -18.68 1.14
CA ARG A 210 13.90 -18.25 -0.17
C ARG A 210 14.45 -19.14 -1.28
N VAL A 211 13.54 -19.64 -2.10
CA VAL A 211 13.86 -20.42 -3.31
C VAL A 211 13.86 -19.53 -4.54
N LYS A 212 12.88 -18.60 -4.65
CA LYS A 212 12.76 -17.66 -5.75
C LYS A 212 12.19 -16.33 -5.25
N ASP A 213 12.87 -15.24 -5.60
CA ASP A 213 12.35 -13.87 -5.43
C ASP A 213 11.83 -13.36 -6.78
N TYR A 214 10.70 -12.68 -6.78
CA TYR A 214 10.06 -12.14 -7.98
C TYR A 214 10.29 -10.64 -8.15
N TYR A 215 11.01 -10.03 -7.20
CA TYR A 215 11.23 -8.58 -7.17
C TYR A 215 12.72 -8.27 -7.04
N THR A 216 13.17 -7.32 -7.83
CA THR A 216 14.51 -6.72 -7.67
C THR A 216 14.51 -5.86 -6.40
N ARG A 217 15.44 -6.11 -5.52
CA ARG A 217 15.66 -5.34 -4.29
C ARG A 217 16.59 -4.17 -4.53
#